data_be2d5a2deb92514109266a6c14b88be4
#
_entry.id   be2d5a2deb92514109266a6c14b88be4
#
_cell.length_a   1.000
_cell.length_b   1.000
_cell.length_c   1.000
_cell.angle_alpha   90.00
_cell.angle_beta   90.00
_cell.angle_gamma   90.00
#
_symmetry.space_group_name_H-M   'P 1'
#
loop_
_entity.id
_entity.type
_entity.pdbx_description
1 polymer ?
#
loop_
_entity_poly.entity_id
_entity_poly.type
_entity_poly.pdbx_seq_one_letter_code
_entity_poly.pdbx_strand_id
1 'polypeptide(L)'
;MMTLALALGLTATAANADYRVVPLPREIATAKGDAYRLNGETRIVYQGDADMARNATFLAEYIAEKTGMKLTTAVADKKNQRGNIVLRTDAKMKEAEGYRIEVSARGITISGATAQGVFYGIQTLRKSLPVLTQAEEVTLPAVVINDAPRFAYRGMHLDCSRHFFSADFVKQYIDMLALHNMNRFHWHLTEDQGWNIEIKKYPRLTEVGAWRSGTTVGRNSDVDDHVRYGGFYTQEQVRDIVKYAADRYITIIPEIDMPGHMLAALAAYPELGCTGGPYEVGHYWGVYRDILCGGNPKTYQFIKDVLDEICDLFPSEYIHIGGDEAPKMRWEKCPKCQQMISDK
;
A
#
# COMPACT_ATOMS: atom_id res chain seq x y z
N MET A 1 -26.36 34.24 44.21
CA MET A 1 -26.21 32.90 43.65
C MET A 1 -24.80 32.77 43.13
N MET A 2 -23.90 32.13 43.88
CA MET A 2 -22.50 31.85 43.47
C MET A 2 -22.46 30.56 42.69
N THR A 3 -22.14 30.61 41.41
CA THR A 3 -21.94 29.43 40.54
C THR A 3 -20.53 28.90 40.79
N LEU A 4 -20.46 27.74 41.44
CA LEU A 4 -19.24 26.98 41.66
C LEU A 4 -18.88 26.27 40.36
N ALA A 5 -17.86 26.75 39.64
CA ALA A 5 -17.28 26.06 38.48
C ALA A 5 -16.42 24.91 39.01
N LEU A 6 -16.89 23.67 38.84
CA LEU A 6 -16.13 22.46 39.11
C LEU A 6 -15.14 22.28 37.96
N ALA A 7 -13.88 22.65 38.17
CA ALA A 7 -12.79 22.26 37.27
C ALA A 7 -12.49 20.79 37.48
N LEU A 8 -12.99 19.92 36.59
CA LEU A 8 -12.51 18.55 36.48
C LEU A 8 -11.04 18.59 35.96
N GLY A 9 -10.11 18.52 36.91
CA GLY A 9 -8.72 18.24 36.55
C GLY A 9 -8.64 16.83 35.98
N LEU A 10 -8.54 16.73 34.64
CA LEU A 10 -8.07 15.50 34.00
C LEU A 10 -6.63 15.27 34.45
N THR A 11 -6.44 14.40 35.46
CA THR A 11 -5.11 13.85 35.73
C THR A 11 -4.69 13.05 34.52
N ALA A 12 -3.72 13.58 33.77
CA ALA A 12 -3.06 12.85 32.70
C ALA A 12 -2.41 11.60 33.32
N THR A 13 -3.05 10.45 33.16
CA THR A 13 -2.45 9.17 33.56
C THR A 13 -1.23 8.96 32.69
N ALA A 14 -0.04 8.84 33.30
CA ALA A 14 1.18 8.47 32.61
C ALA A 14 0.94 7.12 31.92
N ALA A 15 0.79 7.15 30.59
CA ALA A 15 0.61 5.95 29.82
C ALA A 15 1.98 5.38 29.42
N ASN A 16 2.16 4.07 29.60
CA ASN A 16 3.39 3.37 29.26
C ASN A 16 3.31 2.79 27.83
N ALA A 17 4.43 2.78 27.13
CA ALA A 17 4.56 2.05 25.88
C ALA A 17 4.46 0.53 26.12
N ASP A 18 3.83 -0.19 25.18
CA ASP A 18 3.84 -1.66 25.13
C ASP A 18 4.53 -2.14 23.84
N TYR A 19 5.61 -2.85 23.99
CA TYR A 19 6.43 -3.32 22.87
C TYR A 19 5.92 -4.64 22.26
N ARG A 20 4.87 -5.24 22.81
CA ARG A 20 4.22 -6.44 22.24
C ARG A 20 3.26 -6.04 21.12
N VAL A 21 3.84 -5.70 19.98
CA VAL A 21 3.13 -5.18 18.80
C VAL A 21 2.92 -6.27 17.73
N VAL A 22 2.10 -6.00 16.73
CA VAL A 22 1.90 -6.89 15.57
C VAL A 22 2.51 -6.25 14.32
N PRO A 23 3.43 -6.92 13.58
CA PRO A 23 4.07 -8.21 13.92
C PRO A 23 4.87 -8.15 15.22
N LEU A 24 4.95 -9.28 15.93
CA LEU A 24 5.77 -9.37 17.14
C LEU A 24 7.26 -9.41 16.77
N PRO A 25 8.10 -8.52 17.30
CA PRO A 25 9.54 -8.58 17.08
C PRO A 25 10.16 -9.91 17.53
N ARG A 26 11.20 -10.36 16.85
CA ARG A 26 11.90 -11.62 17.15
C ARG A 26 12.44 -11.68 18.57
N GLU A 27 12.93 -10.55 19.08
CA GLU A 27 13.51 -10.45 20.41
C GLU A 27 13.10 -9.13 21.07
N ILE A 28 12.53 -9.23 22.28
CA ILE A 28 12.23 -8.10 23.16
C ILE A 28 12.88 -8.40 24.50
N ALA A 29 14.00 -7.77 24.81
CA ALA A 29 14.74 -7.96 26.05
C ALA A 29 14.60 -6.75 26.96
N THR A 30 14.05 -6.92 28.16
CA THR A 30 14.01 -5.87 29.17
C THR A 30 15.43 -5.44 29.51
N ALA A 31 15.72 -4.15 29.42
CA ALA A 31 16.99 -3.58 29.79
C ALA A 31 16.97 -3.09 31.25
N LYS A 32 18.14 -3.12 31.90
CA LYS A 32 18.29 -2.52 33.24
C LYS A 32 18.39 -0.99 33.11
N GLY A 33 17.75 -0.27 34.03
CA GLY A 33 17.82 1.20 34.11
C GLY A 33 16.45 1.85 34.06
N ASP A 34 16.46 3.18 34.15
CA ASP A 34 15.23 3.97 34.16
C ASP A 34 14.63 4.08 32.76
N ALA A 35 13.31 4.26 32.73
CA ALA A 35 12.54 4.49 31.51
C ALA A 35 12.92 5.82 30.85
N TYR A 36 12.75 5.90 29.54
CA TYR A 36 12.79 7.16 28.81
C TYR A 36 11.46 7.90 28.92
N ARG A 37 11.55 9.22 29.05
CA ARG A 37 10.39 10.13 29.11
C ARG A 37 10.33 10.94 27.81
N LEU A 38 9.46 10.51 26.91
CA LEU A 38 9.18 11.23 25.67
C LEU A 38 8.25 12.41 25.96
N ASN A 39 8.67 13.61 25.61
CA ASN A 39 7.92 14.85 25.81
C ASN A 39 8.14 15.83 24.66
N GLY A 40 7.49 16.98 24.69
CA GLY A 40 7.56 18.00 23.63
C GLY A 40 8.93 18.62 23.38
N GLU A 41 9.91 18.46 24.29
CA GLU A 41 11.30 18.93 24.12
C GLU A 41 12.18 17.92 23.37
N THR A 42 11.71 16.66 23.29
CA THR A 42 12.41 15.60 22.55
C THR A 42 12.55 15.98 21.07
N ARG A 43 13.73 15.74 20.52
CA ARG A 43 14.01 15.89 19.09
C ARG A 43 14.23 14.53 18.44
N ILE A 44 13.95 14.45 17.15
CA ILE A 44 14.31 13.31 16.32
C ILE A 44 15.53 13.71 15.52
N VAL A 45 16.67 13.07 15.79
CA VAL A 45 17.91 13.37 15.09
C VAL A 45 18.34 12.18 14.24
N TYR A 46 18.82 12.44 13.03
CA TYR A 46 19.15 11.38 12.08
C TYR A 46 20.57 11.53 11.50
N GLN A 47 21.18 10.40 11.16
CA GLN A 47 22.44 10.32 10.42
C GLN A 47 22.14 9.71 9.06
N GLY A 48 22.61 10.33 8.00
CA GLY A 48 22.45 9.82 6.64
C GLY A 48 21.87 10.84 5.67
N ASP A 49 21.21 10.35 4.65
CA ASP A 49 20.76 11.06 3.47
C ASP A 49 19.27 11.50 3.54
N ALA A 50 18.70 11.79 2.38
CA ALA A 50 17.31 12.20 2.25
C ALA A 50 16.30 11.14 2.73
N ASP A 51 16.63 9.85 2.59
CA ASP A 51 15.76 8.76 3.07
C ASP A 51 15.68 8.76 4.60
N MET A 52 16.80 9.00 5.27
CA MET A 52 16.82 9.12 6.73
C MET A 52 16.13 10.39 7.21
N ALA A 53 16.23 11.50 6.48
CA ALA A 53 15.48 12.73 6.75
C ALA A 53 13.96 12.47 6.64
N ARG A 54 13.51 11.79 5.59
CA ARG A 54 12.12 11.38 5.39
C ARG A 54 11.62 10.46 6.51
N ASN A 55 12.42 9.48 6.92
CA ASN A 55 12.11 8.59 8.05
C ASN A 55 11.95 9.38 9.36
N ALA A 56 12.78 10.39 9.61
CA ALA A 56 12.64 11.26 10.77
C ALA A 56 11.34 12.07 10.73
N THR A 57 10.96 12.58 9.56
CA THR A 57 9.68 13.27 9.36
C THR A 57 8.49 12.34 9.63
N PHE A 58 8.48 11.12 9.07
CA PHE A 58 7.45 10.14 9.35
C PHE A 58 7.32 9.83 10.84
N LEU A 59 8.45 9.65 11.55
CA LEU A 59 8.39 9.41 12.99
C LEU A 59 7.79 10.59 13.75
N ALA A 60 8.13 11.83 13.38
CA ALA A 60 7.54 13.02 13.99
C ALA A 60 6.02 13.08 13.77
N GLU A 61 5.56 12.80 12.57
CA GLU A 61 4.13 12.74 12.21
C GLU A 61 3.41 11.63 12.98
N TYR A 62 3.98 10.44 13.07
CA TYR A 62 3.40 9.31 13.81
C TYR A 62 3.32 9.56 15.32
N ILE A 63 4.32 10.23 15.91
CA ILE A 63 4.27 10.62 17.32
C ILE A 63 3.18 11.67 17.51
N ALA A 64 3.08 12.67 16.63
CA ALA A 64 2.04 13.69 16.70
C ALA A 64 0.63 13.09 16.58
N GLU A 65 0.44 12.14 15.64
CA GLU A 65 -0.83 11.41 15.47
C GLU A 65 -1.25 10.65 16.76
N LYS A 66 -0.29 9.98 17.41
CA LYS A 66 -0.56 9.14 18.58
C LYS A 66 -0.69 9.92 19.88
N THR A 67 0.03 10.99 20.04
CA THR A 67 0.23 11.65 21.35
C THR A 67 -0.12 13.14 21.34
N GLY A 68 -0.28 13.76 20.17
CA GLY A 68 -0.42 15.21 20.02
C GLY A 68 0.90 16.00 20.10
N MET A 69 2.03 15.34 20.42
CA MET A 69 3.34 15.98 20.54
C MET A 69 3.93 16.31 19.18
N LYS A 70 4.28 17.55 18.93
CA LYS A 70 4.94 17.99 17.69
C LYS A 70 6.45 18.08 17.91
N LEU A 71 7.18 17.06 17.49
CA LEU A 71 8.63 16.98 17.63
C LEU A 71 9.34 17.57 16.41
N THR A 72 10.51 18.19 16.65
CA THR A 72 11.36 18.70 15.57
C THR A 72 12.37 17.65 15.10
N THR A 73 12.74 17.72 13.82
CA THR A 73 13.76 16.87 13.22
C THR A 73 15.04 17.66 12.96
N ALA A 74 16.22 17.03 13.09
CA ALA A 74 17.50 17.64 12.77
C ALA A 74 18.56 16.59 12.40
N VAL A 75 19.61 17.02 11.70
CA VAL A 75 20.79 16.18 11.49
C VAL A 75 21.48 15.93 12.83
N ALA A 76 21.88 14.68 13.08
CA ALA A 76 22.58 14.29 14.30
C ALA A 76 24.01 14.84 14.35
N ASP A 77 24.39 15.37 15.50
CA ASP A 77 25.76 15.74 15.83
C ASP A 77 26.18 15.14 17.18
N LYS A 78 27.41 15.40 17.62
CA LYS A 78 27.91 14.86 18.91
C LYS A 78 27.18 15.40 20.14
N LYS A 79 26.47 16.52 20.03
CA LYS A 79 25.87 17.24 21.17
C LYS A 79 24.36 16.96 21.29
N ASN A 80 23.67 16.66 20.18
CA ASN A 80 22.23 16.58 20.14
C ASN A 80 21.66 15.14 20.21
N GLN A 81 22.48 14.11 20.47
CA GLN A 81 21.99 12.72 20.52
C GLN A 81 21.41 12.33 21.89
N ARG A 82 22.03 12.83 22.98
CA ARG A 82 21.58 12.48 24.32
C ARG A 82 20.23 13.12 24.64
N GLY A 83 19.33 12.34 25.20
CA GLY A 83 17.96 12.79 25.56
C GLY A 83 17.01 12.86 24.36
N ASN A 84 17.40 12.39 23.18
CA ASN A 84 16.64 12.48 21.94
C ASN A 84 16.42 11.09 21.31
N ILE A 85 15.64 11.06 20.22
CA ILE A 85 15.47 9.87 19.38
C ILE A 85 16.50 9.97 18.26
N VAL A 86 17.37 8.96 18.15
CA VAL A 86 18.44 8.89 17.16
C VAL A 86 18.12 7.84 16.11
N LEU A 87 18.07 8.23 14.85
CA LEU A 87 17.94 7.35 13.70
C LEU A 87 19.29 7.22 12.99
N ARG A 88 19.77 5.98 12.79
CA ARG A 88 21.07 5.75 12.12
C ARG A 88 21.09 4.41 11.39
N THR A 89 21.99 4.28 10.44
CA THR A 89 22.35 2.99 9.86
C THR A 89 23.50 2.34 10.65
N ASP A 90 23.53 1.00 10.66
CA ASP A 90 24.62 0.22 11.25
C ASP A 90 25.08 -0.84 10.23
N ALA A 91 26.23 -0.60 9.62
CA ALA A 91 26.83 -1.50 8.62
C ALA A 91 27.22 -2.90 9.15
N LYS A 92 27.19 -3.11 10.48
CA LYS A 92 27.44 -4.43 11.07
C LYS A 92 26.23 -5.34 11.05
N MET A 93 25.04 -4.80 10.84
CA MET A 93 23.81 -5.58 10.70
C MET A 93 23.81 -6.29 9.36
N LYS A 94 23.55 -7.61 9.37
CA LYS A 94 23.65 -8.46 8.16
C LYS A 94 22.37 -8.48 7.34
N GLU A 95 21.21 -8.35 7.99
CA GLU A 95 19.90 -8.43 7.35
C GLU A 95 19.48 -7.04 6.87
N ALA A 96 19.35 -6.84 5.56
CA ALA A 96 19.09 -5.52 4.94
C ALA A 96 17.86 -4.81 5.52
N GLU A 97 16.81 -5.56 5.85
CA GLU A 97 15.58 -5.04 6.46
C GLU A 97 15.58 -5.19 8.00
N GLY A 98 16.71 -5.59 8.60
CA GLY A 98 16.86 -5.73 10.04
C GLY A 98 16.98 -4.39 10.76
N TYR A 99 16.50 -4.36 12.01
CA TYR A 99 16.61 -3.18 12.87
C TYR A 99 16.82 -3.56 14.33
N ARG A 100 17.32 -2.58 15.09
CA ARG A 100 17.49 -2.63 16.53
C ARG A 100 16.94 -1.35 17.16
N ILE A 101 16.15 -1.49 18.21
CA ILE A 101 15.69 -0.37 19.05
C ILE A 101 16.33 -0.51 20.43
N GLU A 102 16.92 0.56 20.92
CA GLU A 102 17.44 0.66 22.28
C GLU A 102 16.77 1.84 22.98
N VAL A 103 16.06 1.55 24.06
CA VAL A 103 15.42 2.57 24.92
C VAL A 103 16.11 2.58 26.29
N SER A 104 16.53 3.73 26.73
CA SER A 104 17.12 3.97 28.05
C SER A 104 16.80 5.39 28.51
N ALA A 105 17.03 5.71 29.79
CA ALA A 105 16.90 7.08 30.30
C ALA A 105 17.71 8.14 29.51
N ARG A 106 18.67 7.70 28.67
CA ARG A 106 19.50 8.58 27.83
C ARG A 106 18.91 8.92 26.48
N GLY A 107 17.83 8.28 26.09
CA GLY A 107 17.18 8.46 24.80
C GLY A 107 16.77 7.15 24.14
N ILE A 108 16.32 7.26 22.90
CA ILE A 108 15.96 6.13 22.04
C ILE A 108 16.93 6.11 20.86
N THR A 109 17.45 4.93 20.53
CA THR A 109 18.21 4.74 19.29
C THR A 109 17.51 3.70 18.43
N ILE A 110 17.22 4.03 17.18
CA ILE A 110 16.74 3.09 16.15
C ILE A 110 17.87 2.96 15.13
N SER A 111 18.43 1.76 15.05
CA SER A 111 19.47 1.41 14.09
C SER A 111 18.94 0.38 13.10
N GLY A 112 19.24 0.51 11.82
CA GLY A 112 18.90 -0.47 10.79
C GLY A 112 20.10 -0.76 9.89
N ALA A 113 20.14 -1.91 9.23
CA ALA A 113 21.15 -2.16 8.21
C ALA A 113 21.05 -1.15 7.04
N THR A 114 19.82 -0.73 6.74
CA THR A 114 19.49 0.26 5.71
C THR A 114 18.46 1.26 6.26
N ALA A 115 18.16 2.31 5.51
CA ALA A 115 17.08 3.24 5.83
C ALA A 115 15.70 2.53 5.91
N GLN A 116 15.48 1.49 5.11
CA GLN A 116 14.29 0.65 5.17
C GLN A 116 14.20 -0.12 6.51
N GLY A 117 15.30 -0.69 7.00
CA GLY A 117 15.33 -1.33 8.31
C GLY A 117 15.01 -0.33 9.43
N VAL A 118 15.56 0.89 9.38
CA VAL A 118 15.22 1.97 10.32
C VAL A 118 13.72 2.30 10.25
N PHE A 119 13.13 2.36 9.06
CA PHE A 119 11.70 2.59 8.89
C PHE A 119 10.85 1.51 9.58
N TYR A 120 11.23 0.24 9.50
CA TYR A 120 10.53 -0.84 10.22
C TYR A 120 10.67 -0.73 11.75
N GLY A 121 11.84 -0.30 12.23
CA GLY A 121 12.01 0.06 13.63
C GLY A 121 11.10 1.21 14.06
N ILE A 122 10.92 2.22 13.19
CA ILE A 122 9.98 3.33 13.41
C ILE A 122 8.56 2.80 13.52
N GLN A 123 8.12 1.88 12.65
CA GLN A 123 6.77 1.30 12.73
C GLN A 123 6.56 0.52 14.02
N THR A 124 7.58 -0.17 14.52
CA THR A 124 7.54 -0.86 15.81
C THR A 124 7.39 0.14 16.97
N LEU A 125 8.20 1.21 16.99
CA LEU A 125 8.06 2.28 17.99
C LEU A 125 6.68 2.95 17.91
N ARG A 126 6.19 3.30 16.69
CA ARG A 126 4.85 3.87 16.47
C ARG A 126 3.74 3.03 17.10
N LYS A 127 3.78 1.71 16.88
CA LYS A 127 2.78 0.77 17.42
C LYS A 127 2.89 0.59 18.94
N SER A 128 4.07 0.80 19.50
CA SER A 128 4.32 0.68 20.94
C SER A 128 3.79 1.88 21.72
N LEU A 129 3.61 3.02 21.08
CA LEU A 129 3.10 4.22 21.74
C LEU A 129 1.60 4.09 22.06
N PRO A 130 1.15 4.55 23.24
CA PRO A 130 -0.27 4.63 23.55
C PRO A 130 -0.97 5.64 22.63
N VAL A 131 -2.25 5.39 22.34
CA VAL A 131 -3.10 6.33 21.61
C VAL A 131 -3.68 7.34 22.59
N LEU A 132 -3.14 8.56 22.58
CA LEU A 132 -3.53 9.65 23.47
C LEU A 132 -3.81 10.90 22.61
N THR A 133 -4.93 11.54 22.81
CA THR A 133 -5.30 12.75 22.06
C THR A 133 -4.47 13.97 22.46
N GLN A 134 -4.00 14.02 23.70
CA GLN A 134 -3.09 15.04 24.23
C GLN A 134 -2.28 14.40 25.36
N ALA A 135 -0.97 14.34 25.18
CA ALA A 135 -0.04 13.85 26.21
C ALA A 135 1.09 14.88 26.38
N GLU A 136 1.38 15.22 27.64
CA GLU A 136 2.56 16.02 27.96
C GLU A 136 3.83 15.13 27.99
N GLU A 137 3.66 13.86 28.38
CA GLU A 137 4.74 12.90 28.51
C GLU A 137 4.25 11.46 28.25
N VAL A 138 5.08 10.66 27.61
CA VAL A 138 4.90 9.20 27.48
C VAL A 138 6.12 8.49 28.05
N THR A 139 5.88 7.54 28.95
CA THR A 139 6.94 6.74 29.54
C THR A 139 7.21 5.50 28.68
N LEU A 140 8.48 5.33 28.28
CA LEU A 140 8.95 4.17 27.53
C LEU A 140 9.91 3.36 28.41
N PRO A 141 9.49 2.17 28.89
CA PRO A 141 10.36 1.28 29.67
C PRO A 141 11.66 0.95 28.94
N ALA A 142 12.75 0.82 29.69
CA ALA A 142 14.04 0.46 29.11
C ALA A 142 13.96 -0.93 28.45
N VAL A 143 14.38 -1.02 27.19
CA VAL A 143 14.25 -2.23 26.37
C VAL A 143 15.30 -2.26 25.27
N VAL A 144 15.67 -3.46 24.85
CA VAL A 144 16.39 -3.73 23.61
C VAL A 144 15.51 -4.63 22.75
N ILE A 145 15.22 -4.20 21.54
CA ILE A 145 14.47 -4.96 20.54
C ILE A 145 15.40 -5.24 19.38
N ASN A 146 15.49 -6.50 18.96
CA ASN A 146 16.15 -6.90 17.72
C ASN A 146 15.11 -7.61 16.85
N ASP A 147 15.01 -7.18 15.59
CA ASP A 147 14.08 -7.77 14.65
C ASP A 147 14.58 -7.71 13.22
N ALA A 148 14.10 -8.62 12.41
CA ALA A 148 14.21 -8.62 10.96
C ALA A 148 13.07 -9.46 10.37
N PRO A 149 12.53 -9.12 9.19
CA PRO A 149 11.49 -9.90 8.56
C PRO A 149 11.95 -11.34 8.30
N ARG A 150 11.03 -12.29 8.50
CA ARG A 150 11.27 -13.71 8.20
C ARG A 150 11.23 -14.02 6.71
N PHE A 151 10.36 -13.31 5.97
CA PHE A 151 10.16 -13.48 4.54
C PHE A 151 10.55 -12.21 3.79
N ALA A 152 11.25 -12.35 2.67
CA ALA A 152 11.63 -11.24 1.82
C ALA A 152 10.43 -10.61 1.09
N TYR A 153 9.42 -11.40 0.74
CA TYR A 153 8.17 -10.93 0.13
C TYR A 153 7.06 -10.93 1.17
N ARG A 154 6.48 -9.74 1.44
CA ARG A 154 5.36 -9.54 2.36
C ARG A 154 4.38 -8.57 1.74
N GLY A 155 3.27 -9.07 1.26
CA GLY A 155 2.34 -8.25 0.49
C GLY A 155 0.89 -8.54 0.78
N MET A 156 0.05 -7.62 0.33
CA MET A 156 -1.39 -7.76 0.27
C MET A 156 -1.88 -7.32 -1.10
N HIS A 157 -3.05 -7.82 -1.46
CA HIS A 157 -3.76 -7.53 -2.69
C HIS A 157 -4.94 -6.60 -2.41
N LEU A 158 -5.22 -5.68 -3.34
CA LEU A 158 -6.45 -4.88 -3.34
C LEU A 158 -7.06 -4.92 -4.74
N ASP A 159 -8.26 -5.45 -4.84
CA ASP A 159 -9.09 -5.43 -6.04
C ASP A 159 -9.84 -4.08 -6.10
N CYS A 160 -9.47 -3.25 -7.07
CA CYS A 160 -10.10 -1.96 -7.31
C CYS A 160 -11.10 -2.00 -8.48
N SER A 161 -11.26 -3.16 -9.13
CA SER A 161 -12.04 -3.28 -10.36
C SER A 161 -13.45 -3.78 -10.13
N ARG A 162 -13.66 -4.76 -9.23
CA ARG A 162 -15.02 -5.13 -8.82
C ARG A 162 -15.70 -3.97 -8.09
N HIS A 163 -14.91 -3.23 -7.27
CA HIS A 163 -15.34 -1.96 -6.69
C HIS A 163 -14.19 -0.95 -6.72
N PHE A 164 -14.46 0.23 -7.26
CA PHE A 164 -13.48 1.31 -7.35
C PHE A 164 -13.24 1.97 -5.99
N PHE A 165 -11.99 2.14 -5.62
CA PHE A 165 -11.56 2.90 -4.44
C PHE A 165 -10.83 4.18 -4.87
N SER A 166 -11.05 5.27 -4.14
CA SER A 166 -10.35 6.54 -4.44
C SER A 166 -8.84 6.43 -4.23
N ALA A 167 -8.09 7.32 -4.88
CA ALA A 167 -6.63 7.42 -4.68
C ALA A 167 -6.26 7.62 -3.20
N ASP A 168 -7.06 8.39 -2.46
CA ASP A 168 -6.83 8.61 -1.02
C ASP A 168 -7.02 7.32 -0.21
N PHE A 169 -8.02 6.50 -0.55
CA PHE A 169 -8.20 5.20 0.09
C PHE A 169 -7.00 4.26 -0.20
N VAL A 170 -6.51 4.24 -1.44
CA VAL A 170 -5.32 3.44 -1.81
C VAL A 170 -4.11 3.88 -1.01
N LYS A 171 -3.91 5.18 -0.79
CA LYS A 171 -2.84 5.69 0.09
C LYS A 171 -3.02 5.26 1.55
N GLN A 172 -4.24 5.30 2.08
CA GLN A 172 -4.53 4.76 3.42
C GLN A 172 -4.24 3.25 3.51
N TYR A 173 -4.55 2.49 2.46
CA TYR A 173 -4.21 1.07 2.38
C TYR A 173 -2.70 0.85 2.41
N ILE A 174 -1.93 1.66 1.68
CA ILE A 174 -0.46 1.65 1.70
C ILE A 174 0.08 1.98 3.11
N ASP A 175 -0.54 2.93 3.84
CA ASP A 175 -0.17 3.23 5.22
C ASP A 175 -0.39 2.03 6.15
N MET A 176 -1.46 1.27 5.95
CA MET A 176 -1.71 0.03 6.71
C MET A 176 -0.67 -1.05 6.38
N LEU A 177 -0.29 -1.21 5.11
CA LEU A 177 0.80 -2.11 4.72
C LEU A 177 2.12 -1.72 5.38
N ALA A 178 2.47 -0.43 5.35
CA ALA A 178 3.66 0.10 6.00
C ALA A 178 3.67 -0.16 7.51
N LEU A 179 2.52 0.08 8.18
CA LEU A 179 2.35 -0.17 9.62
C LEU A 179 2.67 -1.62 10.00
N HIS A 180 2.37 -2.57 9.12
CA HIS A 180 2.63 -4.00 9.32
C HIS A 180 3.93 -4.51 8.70
N ASN A 181 4.87 -3.60 8.33
CA ASN A 181 6.17 -3.92 7.74
C ASN A 181 6.06 -4.75 6.44
N MET A 182 5.00 -4.55 5.68
CA MET A 182 4.86 -5.13 4.35
C MET A 182 5.65 -4.32 3.33
N ASN A 183 6.14 -4.97 2.27
CA ASN A 183 6.98 -4.36 1.26
C ASN A 183 6.48 -4.57 -0.17
N ARG A 184 5.32 -5.19 -0.35
CA ARG A 184 4.69 -5.40 -1.65
C ARG A 184 3.20 -5.06 -1.57
N PHE A 185 2.72 -4.38 -2.61
CA PHE A 185 1.31 -4.12 -2.83
C PHE A 185 0.91 -4.62 -4.21
N HIS A 186 0.10 -5.67 -4.26
CA HIS A 186 -0.49 -6.19 -5.47
C HIS A 186 -1.76 -5.39 -5.78
N TRP A 187 -1.71 -4.55 -6.80
CA TRP A 187 -2.80 -3.64 -7.17
C TRP A 187 -3.53 -4.14 -8.40
N HIS A 188 -4.71 -4.70 -8.19
CA HIS A 188 -5.55 -5.29 -9.23
C HIS A 188 -6.44 -4.19 -9.86
N LEU A 189 -6.18 -3.89 -11.13
CA LEU A 189 -6.65 -2.65 -11.78
C LEU A 189 -7.69 -2.89 -12.88
N THR A 190 -7.84 -4.13 -13.36
CA THR A 190 -8.70 -4.41 -14.51
C THR A 190 -9.44 -5.72 -14.35
N GLU A 191 -10.75 -5.68 -14.69
CA GLU A 191 -11.65 -6.81 -14.59
C GLU A 191 -12.84 -6.68 -15.57
N ASP A 192 -13.69 -7.71 -15.59
CA ASP A 192 -14.94 -7.69 -16.34
C ASP A 192 -15.86 -6.53 -15.94
N GLN A 193 -15.82 -6.14 -14.66
CA GLN A 193 -16.70 -5.14 -14.06
C GLN A 193 -16.12 -3.71 -14.10
N GLY A 194 -14.86 -3.57 -14.52
CA GLY A 194 -14.26 -2.25 -14.64
C GLY A 194 -12.81 -2.28 -15.12
N TRP A 195 -12.47 -1.32 -15.96
CA TRP A 195 -11.10 -0.98 -16.33
C TRP A 195 -10.70 0.31 -15.64
N ASN A 196 -9.86 0.25 -14.62
CA ASN A 196 -9.71 1.36 -13.68
C ASN A 196 -8.35 2.08 -13.75
N ILE A 197 -7.62 1.94 -14.85
CA ILE A 197 -6.37 2.68 -15.09
C ILE A 197 -6.37 3.34 -16.47
N GLU A 198 -5.94 4.61 -16.53
CA GLU A 198 -5.82 5.34 -17.78
C GLU A 198 -4.70 4.76 -18.66
N ILE A 199 -5.05 4.41 -19.89
CA ILE A 199 -4.14 4.08 -20.99
C ILE A 199 -4.36 5.11 -22.10
N LYS A 200 -3.41 6.01 -22.27
CA LYS A 200 -3.56 7.15 -23.19
C LYS A 200 -3.76 6.74 -24.64
N LYS A 201 -3.16 5.63 -25.04
CA LYS A 201 -3.32 5.08 -26.39
C LYS A 201 -4.72 4.50 -26.63
N TYR A 202 -5.42 4.12 -25.57
CA TYR A 202 -6.76 3.52 -25.62
C TYR A 202 -7.75 4.25 -24.70
N PRO A 203 -8.13 5.51 -25.01
CA PRO A 203 -8.93 6.36 -24.13
C PRO A 203 -10.30 5.77 -23.80
N ARG A 204 -10.92 5.01 -24.70
CA ARG A 204 -12.21 4.37 -24.44
C ARG A 204 -12.18 3.34 -23.31
N LEU A 205 -11.00 2.85 -22.89
CA LEU A 205 -10.90 1.97 -21.73
C LEU A 205 -11.42 2.67 -20.46
N THR A 206 -11.18 3.97 -20.31
CA THR A 206 -11.67 4.75 -19.19
C THR A 206 -12.96 5.51 -19.46
N GLU A 207 -13.24 5.85 -20.72
CA GLU A 207 -14.51 6.48 -21.12
C GLU A 207 -15.69 5.51 -21.03
N VAL A 208 -15.48 4.25 -21.42
CA VAL A 208 -16.49 3.18 -21.48
C VAL A 208 -16.19 2.09 -20.45
N GLY A 209 -15.01 1.48 -20.51
CA GLY A 209 -14.66 0.31 -19.71
C GLY A 209 -14.61 0.54 -18.21
N ALA A 210 -14.39 1.78 -17.75
CA ALA A 210 -14.38 2.11 -16.32
C ALA A 210 -15.78 2.24 -15.70
N TRP A 211 -16.85 2.09 -16.49
CA TRP A 211 -18.21 2.41 -16.04
C TRP A 211 -19.20 1.33 -16.40
N ARG A 212 -19.95 0.84 -15.42
CA ARG A 212 -21.08 -0.08 -15.62
C ARG A 212 -22.40 0.61 -15.31
N SER A 213 -23.48 0.12 -15.92
CA SER A 213 -24.83 0.71 -15.79
C SER A 213 -25.59 0.24 -14.55
N GLY A 214 -25.06 -0.73 -13.82
CA GLY A 214 -25.64 -1.25 -12.58
C GLY A 214 -24.68 -2.21 -11.88
N THR A 215 -25.04 -2.60 -10.68
CA THR A 215 -24.29 -3.58 -9.88
C THR A 215 -25.27 -4.59 -9.29
N THR A 216 -24.99 -5.87 -9.44
CA THR A 216 -25.78 -6.93 -8.80
C THR A 216 -25.71 -6.81 -7.29
N VAL A 217 -26.88 -6.77 -6.65
CA VAL A 217 -27.03 -6.65 -5.20
C VAL A 217 -26.92 -8.02 -4.54
N GLY A 218 -25.84 -8.24 -3.79
CA GLY A 218 -25.56 -9.52 -3.15
C GLY A 218 -24.93 -10.56 -4.07
N ARG A 219 -24.59 -11.72 -3.51
CA ARG A 219 -23.92 -12.81 -4.24
C ARG A 219 -24.97 -13.69 -4.94
N ASN A 220 -24.76 -13.97 -6.24
CA ASN A 220 -25.63 -14.85 -7.03
C ASN A 220 -27.11 -14.40 -7.02
N SER A 221 -27.36 -13.11 -7.05
CA SER A 221 -28.69 -12.50 -7.09
C SER A 221 -29.02 -12.05 -8.51
N ASP A 222 -30.30 -12.09 -8.86
CA ASP A 222 -30.82 -11.51 -10.11
C ASP A 222 -31.24 -10.03 -9.93
N VAL A 223 -31.00 -9.46 -8.75
CA VAL A 223 -31.33 -8.06 -8.45
C VAL A 223 -30.14 -7.17 -8.82
N ASP A 224 -30.39 -6.22 -9.71
CA ASP A 224 -29.46 -5.17 -10.11
C ASP A 224 -29.92 -3.82 -9.55
N ASP A 225 -29.00 -2.98 -9.09
CA ASP A 225 -29.32 -1.66 -8.54
C ASP A 225 -29.59 -0.60 -9.61
N HIS A 226 -29.24 -0.88 -10.87
CA HIS A 226 -29.35 0.04 -12.01
C HIS A 226 -28.71 1.41 -11.78
N VAL A 227 -27.72 1.49 -10.89
CA VAL A 227 -26.99 2.70 -10.59
C VAL A 227 -25.65 2.70 -11.34
N ARG A 228 -25.44 3.73 -12.16
CA ARG A 228 -24.16 3.87 -12.86
C ARG A 228 -23.02 3.94 -11.84
N TYR A 229 -22.05 3.04 -11.95
CA TYR A 229 -20.93 2.90 -11.03
C TYR A 229 -19.61 2.75 -11.77
N GLY A 230 -18.53 3.27 -11.19
CA GLY A 230 -17.18 3.11 -11.72
C GLY A 230 -16.27 4.26 -11.34
N GLY A 231 -15.07 4.26 -11.92
CA GLY A 231 -14.02 5.24 -11.72
C GLY A 231 -12.71 4.72 -12.30
N PHE A 232 -11.71 5.58 -12.36
CA PHE A 232 -10.38 5.16 -12.80
C PHE A 232 -9.31 6.08 -12.20
N TYR A 233 -8.07 5.62 -12.23
CA TYR A 233 -6.90 6.39 -11.87
C TYR A 233 -6.27 6.98 -13.12
N THR A 234 -6.05 8.29 -13.14
CA THR A 234 -5.23 8.92 -14.17
C THR A 234 -3.78 8.49 -14.01
N GLN A 235 -2.98 8.54 -15.06
CA GLN A 235 -1.55 8.21 -14.98
C GLN A 235 -0.81 9.11 -13.97
N GLU A 236 -1.25 10.35 -13.81
CA GLU A 236 -0.71 11.25 -12.80
C GLU A 236 -0.99 10.77 -11.38
N GLN A 237 -2.23 10.35 -11.10
CA GLN A 237 -2.60 9.73 -9.81
C GLN A 237 -1.82 8.43 -9.57
N VAL A 238 -1.62 7.61 -10.59
CA VAL A 238 -0.82 6.38 -10.49
C VAL A 238 0.63 6.71 -10.10
N ARG A 239 1.27 7.67 -10.77
CA ARG A 239 2.65 8.10 -10.44
C ARG A 239 2.76 8.62 -9.01
N ASP A 240 1.77 9.39 -8.56
CA ASP A 240 1.72 9.91 -7.20
C ASP A 240 1.57 8.77 -6.16
N ILE A 241 0.69 7.79 -6.42
CA ILE A 241 0.53 6.60 -5.56
C ILE A 241 1.80 5.74 -5.54
N VAL A 242 2.44 5.53 -6.69
CA VAL A 242 3.70 4.78 -6.79
C VAL A 242 4.80 5.45 -5.97
N LYS A 243 4.93 6.78 -6.09
CA LYS A 243 5.87 7.54 -5.28
C LYS A 243 5.54 7.45 -3.78
N TYR A 244 4.28 7.59 -3.41
CA TYR A 244 3.80 7.49 -2.03
C TYR A 244 4.16 6.14 -1.39
N ALA A 245 4.01 5.04 -2.14
CA ALA A 245 4.39 3.71 -1.72
C ALA A 245 5.92 3.56 -1.61
N ALA A 246 6.67 4.05 -2.59
CA ALA A 246 8.13 4.01 -2.60
C ALA A 246 8.74 4.76 -1.41
N ASP A 247 8.17 5.91 -1.04
CA ASP A 247 8.58 6.67 0.15
C ASP A 247 8.41 5.87 1.46
N ARG A 248 7.58 4.80 1.43
CA ARG A 248 7.35 3.84 2.54
C ARG A 248 7.98 2.47 2.31
N TYR A 249 8.90 2.38 1.35
CA TYR A 249 9.61 1.13 0.98
C TYR A 249 8.68 0.00 0.51
N ILE A 250 7.56 0.36 -0.12
CA ILE A 250 6.59 -0.58 -0.71
C ILE A 250 6.67 -0.49 -2.23
N THR A 251 6.93 -1.64 -2.88
CA THR A 251 6.85 -1.78 -4.33
C THR A 251 5.44 -2.18 -4.72
N ILE A 252 4.83 -1.44 -5.65
CA ILE A 252 3.53 -1.79 -6.21
C ILE A 252 3.74 -2.73 -7.40
N ILE A 253 3.07 -3.87 -7.39
CA ILE A 253 2.97 -4.81 -8.49
C ILE A 253 1.59 -4.63 -9.11
N PRO A 254 1.48 -3.97 -10.28
CA PRO A 254 0.19 -3.80 -10.94
C PRO A 254 -0.26 -5.10 -11.56
N GLU A 255 -1.58 -5.33 -11.59
CA GLU A 255 -2.18 -6.42 -12.35
C GLU A 255 -3.10 -5.88 -13.44
N ILE A 256 -2.86 -6.37 -14.66
CA ILE A 256 -3.72 -6.24 -15.83
C ILE A 256 -4.09 -7.65 -16.26
N ASP A 257 -5.24 -8.11 -15.82
CA ASP A 257 -5.66 -9.49 -16.05
C ASP A 257 -6.04 -9.75 -17.52
N MET A 258 -5.51 -10.84 -18.08
CA MET A 258 -5.76 -11.24 -19.46
C MET A 258 -5.40 -12.72 -19.68
N PRO A 259 -6.00 -13.45 -20.64
CA PRO A 259 -6.98 -12.99 -21.64
C PRO A 259 -8.43 -13.06 -21.15
N GLY A 260 -8.71 -13.70 -20.01
CA GLY A 260 -9.95 -13.65 -19.28
C GLY A 260 -10.15 -12.30 -18.62
N HIS A 261 -11.29 -12.10 -17.94
CA HIS A 261 -11.57 -10.89 -17.15
C HIS A 261 -11.38 -9.57 -17.92
N MET A 262 -11.70 -9.60 -19.21
CA MET A 262 -11.48 -8.47 -20.14
C MET A 262 -12.77 -7.90 -20.73
N LEU A 263 -13.95 -8.23 -20.15
CA LEU A 263 -15.22 -7.78 -20.70
C LEU A 263 -15.34 -6.25 -20.71
N ALA A 264 -14.80 -5.56 -19.70
CA ALA A 264 -14.77 -4.10 -19.69
C ALA A 264 -13.93 -3.52 -20.86
N ALA A 265 -12.79 -4.14 -21.17
CA ALA A 265 -11.99 -3.76 -22.33
C ALA A 265 -12.71 -4.11 -23.65
N LEU A 266 -13.41 -5.23 -23.72
CA LEU A 266 -14.19 -5.62 -24.89
C LEU A 266 -15.40 -4.70 -25.11
N ALA A 267 -16.03 -4.19 -24.05
CA ALA A 267 -17.07 -3.18 -24.15
C ALA A 267 -16.55 -1.87 -24.78
N ALA A 268 -15.30 -1.52 -24.49
CA ALA A 268 -14.63 -0.37 -25.08
C ALA A 268 -14.14 -0.62 -26.52
N TYR A 269 -13.58 -1.81 -26.80
CA TYR A 269 -12.95 -2.21 -28.07
C TYR A 269 -13.45 -3.60 -28.49
N PRO A 270 -14.68 -3.71 -29.01
CA PRO A 270 -15.32 -5.00 -29.27
C PRO A 270 -14.61 -5.85 -30.33
N GLU A 271 -13.84 -5.23 -31.21
CA GLU A 271 -13.02 -5.93 -32.21
C GLU A 271 -11.92 -6.81 -31.61
N LEU A 272 -11.58 -6.65 -30.33
CA LEU A 272 -10.60 -7.50 -29.63
C LEU A 272 -11.20 -8.85 -29.20
N GLY A 273 -12.52 -8.97 -29.18
CA GLY A 273 -13.22 -10.23 -28.85
C GLY A 273 -13.47 -11.12 -30.06
N CYS A 274 -13.76 -12.39 -29.81
CA CYS A 274 -14.01 -13.37 -30.87
C CYS A 274 -15.28 -13.11 -31.66
N THR A 275 -16.33 -12.53 -31.04
CA THR A 275 -17.64 -12.29 -31.69
C THR A 275 -17.74 -10.87 -32.28
N GLY A 276 -16.85 -9.94 -31.88
CA GLY A 276 -16.90 -8.55 -32.30
C GLY A 276 -17.99 -7.73 -31.63
N GLY A 277 -18.61 -8.26 -30.59
CA GLY A 277 -19.64 -7.59 -29.77
C GLY A 277 -21.08 -7.65 -30.34
N PRO A 278 -22.00 -6.83 -29.84
CA PRO A 278 -21.76 -5.84 -28.76
C PRO A 278 -21.45 -6.49 -27.41
N TYR A 279 -20.67 -5.80 -26.59
CA TYR A 279 -20.35 -6.19 -25.21
C TYR A 279 -20.73 -5.06 -24.26
N GLU A 280 -21.05 -5.43 -23.03
CA GLU A 280 -21.32 -4.50 -21.93
C GLU A 280 -20.36 -4.79 -20.77
N VAL A 281 -20.03 -3.76 -19.98
CA VAL A 281 -19.24 -3.92 -18.76
C VAL A 281 -20.01 -4.77 -17.75
N GLY A 282 -19.35 -5.72 -17.12
CA GLY A 282 -19.97 -6.70 -16.23
C GLY A 282 -20.62 -6.09 -15.00
N HIS A 283 -21.76 -6.63 -14.57
CA HIS A 283 -22.50 -6.19 -13.39
C HIS A 283 -22.40 -7.14 -12.20
N TYR A 284 -22.13 -8.43 -12.44
CA TYR A 284 -22.06 -9.46 -11.40
C TYR A 284 -20.64 -10.01 -11.25
N TRP A 285 -20.36 -10.54 -10.09
CA TRP A 285 -19.12 -11.26 -9.82
C TRP A 285 -19.22 -12.70 -10.35
N GLY A 286 -18.22 -13.11 -11.13
CA GLY A 286 -18.17 -14.44 -11.72
C GLY A 286 -17.29 -14.50 -12.97
N VAL A 287 -17.34 -15.63 -13.66
CA VAL A 287 -16.56 -15.89 -14.87
C VAL A 287 -17.40 -15.58 -16.10
N TYR A 288 -16.98 -14.63 -16.90
CA TYR A 288 -17.63 -14.28 -18.16
C TYR A 288 -17.07 -15.11 -19.32
N ARG A 289 -17.92 -15.34 -20.33
CA ARG A 289 -17.56 -16.20 -21.47
C ARG A 289 -16.71 -15.51 -22.53
N ASP A 290 -16.79 -14.18 -22.59
CA ASP A 290 -16.14 -13.37 -23.61
C ASP A 290 -14.78 -12.90 -23.10
N ILE A 291 -13.74 -13.33 -23.82
CA ILE A 291 -12.34 -13.08 -23.52
C ILE A 291 -11.64 -12.54 -24.76
N LEU A 292 -10.40 -12.07 -24.62
CA LEU A 292 -9.61 -11.60 -25.76
C LEU A 292 -9.46 -12.70 -26.82
N CYS A 293 -9.59 -12.31 -28.08
CA CYS A 293 -9.43 -13.22 -29.22
C CYS A 293 -7.96 -13.55 -29.48
N GLY A 294 -7.54 -14.76 -29.16
CA GLY A 294 -6.14 -15.22 -29.38
C GLY A 294 -5.74 -15.28 -30.84
N GLY A 295 -6.68 -15.47 -31.77
CA GLY A 295 -6.41 -15.48 -33.22
C GLY A 295 -6.42 -14.09 -33.89
N ASN A 296 -6.61 -13.02 -33.13
CA ASN A 296 -6.66 -11.65 -33.70
C ASN A 296 -5.32 -10.92 -33.48
N PRO A 297 -4.58 -10.54 -34.53
CA PRO A 297 -3.32 -9.79 -34.40
C PRO A 297 -3.47 -8.47 -33.63
N LYS A 298 -4.62 -7.81 -33.71
CA LYS A 298 -4.89 -6.57 -32.97
C LYS A 298 -4.85 -6.78 -31.46
N THR A 299 -5.21 -7.96 -30.98
CA THR A 299 -5.14 -8.32 -29.56
C THR A 299 -3.71 -8.22 -29.04
N TYR A 300 -2.74 -8.74 -29.77
CA TYR A 300 -1.33 -8.69 -29.38
C TYR A 300 -0.78 -7.26 -29.41
N GLN A 301 -1.20 -6.46 -30.39
CA GLN A 301 -0.84 -5.04 -30.42
C GLN A 301 -1.43 -4.28 -29.24
N PHE A 302 -2.70 -4.52 -28.92
CA PHE A 302 -3.37 -3.95 -27.75
C PHE A 302 -2.63 -4.30 -26.45
N ILE A 303 -2.35 -5.60 -26.23
CA ILE A 303 -1.61 -6.07 -25.05
C ILE A 303 -0.26 -5.37 -24.92
N LYS A 304 0.50 -5.32 -26.02
CA LYS A 304 1.80 -4.67 -26.04
C LYS A 304 1.71 -3.20 -25.67
N ASP A 305 0.81 -2.47 -26.30
CA ASP A 305 0.63 -1.04 -26.10
C ASP A 305 0.21 -0.72 -24.66
N VAL A 306 -0.67 -1.55 -24.05
CA VAL A 306 -1.08 -1.43 -22.66
C VAL A 306 0.10 -1.68 -21.74
N LEU A 307 0.83 -2.78 -21.93
CA LEU A 307 1.98 -3.14 -21.10
C LEU A 307 3.12 -2.14 -21.22
N ASP A 308 3.34 -1.54 -22.38
CA ASP A 308 4.35 -0.48 -22.57
C ASP A 308 4.04 0.72 -21.65
N GLU A 309 2.77 1.17 -21.55
CA GLU A 309 2.38 2.26 -20.64
C GLU A 309 2.44 1.83 -19.15
N ILE A 310 2.05 0.60 -18.84
CA ILE A 310 2.15 0.05 -17.48
C ILE A 310 3.61 -0.02 -17.02
N CYS A 311 4.53 -0.51 -17.86
CA CYS A 311 5.95 -0.56 -17.53
C CYS A 311 6.56 0.84 -17.31
N ASP A 312 6.07 1.87 -18.01
CA ASP A 312 6.49 3.26 -17.79
C ASP A 312 5.98 3.83 -16.46
N LEU A 313 4.78 3.41 -16.03
CA LEU A 313 4.14 3.89 -14.80
C LEU A 313 4.68 3.23 -13.53
N PHE A 314 5.02 1.94 -13.60
CA PHE A 314 5.40 1.15 -12.43
C PHE A 314 6.86 0.68 -12.51
N PRO A 315 7.74 1.15 -11.62
CA PRO A 315 9.14 0.73 -11.56
C PRO A 315 9.31 -0.64 -10.87
N SER A 316 8.33 -1.50 -10.98
CA SER A 316 8.35 -2.86 -10.44
C SER A 316 9.09 -3.80 -11.39
N GLU A 317 9.87 -4.72 -10.84
CA GLU A 317 10.48 -5.81 -11.59
C GLU A 317 9.44 -6.78 -12.17
N TYR A 318 8.25 -6.84 -11.57
CA TYR A 318 7.17 -7.73 -11.94
C TYR A 318 5.91 -6.95 -12.30
N ILE A 319 5.26 -7.39 -13.37
CA ILE A 319 3.89 -7.03 -13.75
C ILE A 319 3.07 -8.32 -13.69
N HIS A 320 1.97 -8.31 -12.96
CA HIS A 320 1.04 -9.44 -12.90
C HIS A 320 0.07 -9.35 -14.09
N ILE A 321 -0.09 -10.42 -14.82
CA ILE A 321 -0.96 -10.47 -16.01
C ILE A 321 -2.19 -11.36 -15.81
N GLY A 322 -2.50 -11.75 -14.57
CA GLY A 322 -3.60 -12.65 -14.25
C GLY A 322 -3.43 -14.01 -14.90
N GLY A 323 -4.31 -14.32 -15.81
CA GLY A 323 -4.27 -15.55 -16.62
C GLY A 323 -5.24 -16.62 -16.14
N ASP A 324 -6.00 -16.33 -15.10
CA ASP A 324 -6.99 -17.22 -14.55
C ASP A 324 -8.32 -17.20 -15.33
N GLU A 325 -9.14 -18.18 -15.06
CA GLU A 325 -10.55 -18.29 -15.46
C GLU A 325 -10.85 -17.89 -16.92
N ALA A 326 -9.96 -18.22 -17.87
CA ALA A 326 -10.13 -17.92 -19.29
C ALA A 326 -10.92 -19.04 -20.03
N PRO A 327 -12.24 -18.92 -20.22
CA PRO A 327 -13.05 -19.96 -20.84
C PRO A 327 -12.74 -20.08 -22.34
N LYS A 328 -12.44 -21.28 -22.81
CA LYS A 328 -12.00 -21.54 -24.20
C LYS A 328 -13.16 -21.62 -25.22
N MET A 329 -14.40 -21.62 -24.77
CA MET A 329 -15.57 -21.85 -25.63
C MET A 329 -15.72 -20.87 -26.79
N ARG A 330 -15.22 -19.61 -26.63
CA ARG A 330 -15.19 -18.63 -27.72
C ARG A 330 -14.08 -18.95 -28.72
N TRP A 331 -12.90 -19.34 -28.24
CA TRP A 331 -11.79 -19.73 -29.11
C TRP A 331 -12.09 -20.99 -29.92
N GLU A 332 -12.77 -21.98 -29.34
CA GLU A 332 -13.16 -23.21 -30.01
C GLU A 332 -14.07 -22.99 -31.23
N LYS A 333 -14.84 -21.92 -31.21
CA LYS A 333 -15.78 -21.55 -32.28
C LYS A 333 -15.29 -20.40 -33.17
N CYS A 334 -14.18 -19.76 -32.82
CA CYS A 334 -13.67 -18.62 -33.55
C CYS A 334 -12.78 -19.07 -34.73
N PRO A 335 -13.13 -18.74 -35.99
CA PRO A 335 -12.30 -19.16 -37.14
C PRO A 335 -10.86 -18.66 -37.06
N LYS A 336 -10.62 -17.44 -36.55
CA LYS A 336 -9.28 -16.88 -36.38
C LYS A 336 -8.47 -17.67 -35.35
N CYS A 337 -9.08 -18.03 -34.22
CA CYS A 337 -8.41 -18.82 -33.20
C CYS A 337 -8.11 -20.24 -33.70
N GLN A 338 -9.09 -20.87 -34.41
CA GLN A 338 -8.90 -22.21 -34.98
C GLN A 338 -7.80 -22.22 -36.06
N GLN A 339 -7.76 -21.19 -36.92
CA GLN A 339 -6.66 -21.04 -37.88
C GLN A 339 -5.31 -20.97 -37.20
N MET A 340 -5.18 -20.13 -36.15
CA MET A 340 -3.92 -20.04 -35.38
C MET A 340 -3.51 -21.35 -34.75
N ILE A 341 -4.46 -22.15 -34.26
CA ILE A 341 -4.19 -23.46 -33.67
C ILE A 341 -3.70 -24.44 -34.75
N SER A 342 -4.29 -24.40 -35.95
CA SER A 342 -3.89 -25.28 -37.05
C SER A 342 -2.54 -24.93 -37.66
N ASP A 343 -2.12 -23.67 -37.56
CA ASP A 343 -0.84 -23.16 -38.11
C ASP A 343 0.37 -23.43 -37.19
N LYS A 344 0.13 -23.93 -35.96
CA LYS A 344 1.15 -24.30 -34.96
C LYS A 344 1.26 -25.80 -34.79
#